data_c0345c9e991bc2ae60f827db330ef235
#
_entry.id   c0345c9e991bc2ae60f827db330ef235
#
_cell.length_a   1.000
_cell.length_b   1.000
_cell.length_c   1.000
_cell.angle_alpha   90.00
_cell.angle_beta   90.00
_cell.angle_gamma   90.00
#
_symmetry.space_group_name_H-M   'P 1'
#
loop_
_entity.id
_entity.type
_entity.pdbx_description
1 polymer ?
#
loop_
_entity_poly.entity_id
_entity_poly.type
_entity_poly.pdbx_seq_one_letter_code
_entity_poly.pdbx_strand_id
1 'polypeptide(L)'
;LDNGGNISWSPDGRRIAYIQTDSSKVRRRPVVHPTDPTYPEVTLERFARVGTPIPTLRVGVVDSEGGATQWVKLPSDPGTFYINSVSWAGNSKELLIEMLSRSRDNRKFLLANIEKGEIATAYEETDPAWIDASYSANAGLEWIHDGKEFVLISERGGWRQAYVISRDGKQRKLLTKDKSDIIARGPVDKSGGWFYYIASPKNATQRYLYRIRLDGKSDPERVTPDDQPGTHSYE
;
A
#
# COMPACT_ATOMS: atom_id res chain seq x y z
N LEU A 1 -13.48 -7.53 -10.19
CA LEU A 1 -12.09 -7.46 -9.72
C LEU A 1 -12.07 -8.04 -8.32
N ASP A 2 -11.82 -9.34 -8.27
CA ASP A 2 -11.55 -10.07 -7.04
C ASP A 2 -10.11 -9.71 -6.65
N ASN A 3 -9.95 -8.61 -5.93
CA ASN A 3 -8.71 -8.36 -5.22
C ASN A 3 -8.73 -9.37 -4.09
N GLY A 4 -8.03 -10.48 -4.27
CA GLY A 4 -7.91 -11.57 -3.32
C GLY A 4 -7.79 -11.01 -1.92
N GLY A 5 -8.72 -11.39 -1.06
CA GLY A 5 -9.01 -10.72 0.20
C GLY A 5 -7.75 -10.41 0.98
N ASN A 6 -7.56 -9.12 1.25
CA ASN A 6 -6.49 -8.69 2.15
C ASN A 6 -6.78 -9.25 3.54
N ILE A 7 -6.21 -10.40 3.82
CA ILE A 7 -6.25 -11.06 5.11
C ILE A 7 -4.88 -10.84 5.75
N SER A 8 -4.87 -10.35 6.99
CA SER A 8 -3.64 -10.10 7.73
C SER A 8 -3.73 -10.71 9.12
N TRP A 9 -2.83 -11.64 9.43
CA TRP A 9 -2.70 -12.22 10.76
C TRP A 9 -2.03 -11.23 11.70
N SER A 10 -2.54 -11.15 12.93
CA SER A 10 -1.85 -10.40 13.98
C SER A 10 -0.50 -11.05 14.32
N PRO A 11 0.51 -10.26 14.71
CA PRO A 11 1.82 -10.79 15.08
C PRO A 11 1.82 -11.90 16.13
N ASP A 12 0.83 -11.90 17.04
CA ASP A 12 0.66 -12.95 18.06
C ASP A 12 -0.16 -14.17 17.58
N GLY A 13 -0.64 -14.16 16.32
CA GLY A 13 -1.41 -15.24 15.72
C GLY A 13 -2.84 -15.41 16.24
N ARG A 14 -3.36 -14.48 17.07
CA ARG A 14 -4.65 -14.63 17.72
C ARG A 14 -5.82 -14.01 16.97
N ARG A 15 -5.54 -13.11 16.02
CA ARG A 15 -6.58 -12.35 15.30
C ARG A 15 -6.29 -12.26 13.82
N ILE A 16 -7.34 -12.14 13.05
CA ILE A 16 -7.31 -11.97 11.60
C ILE A 16 -8.01 -10.66 11.26
N ALA A 17 -7.31 -9.74 10.63
CA ALA A 17 -7.89 -8.56 10.01
C ALA A 17 -8.21 -8.84 8.55
N TYR A 18 -9.35 -8.35 8.04
CA TYR A 18 -9.76 -8.56 6.66
C TYR A 18 -10.62 -7.42 6.13
N ILE A 19 -10.67 -7.31 4.80
CA ILE A 19 -11.56 -6.39 4.10
C ILE A 19 -12.76 -7.17 3.60
N GLN A 20 -13.96 -6.73 3.96
CA GLN A 20 -15.20 -7.22 3.37
C GLN A 20 -15.66 -6.29 2.26
N THR A 21 -15.93 -6.88 1.10
CA THR A 21 -16.46 -6.17 -0.08
C THR A 21 -17.93 -6.53 -0.29
N ASP A 22 -18.81 -5.53 -0.25
CA ASP A 22 -20.23 -5.70 -0.62
C ASP A 22 -20.48 -5.09 -1.99
N SER A 23 -20.71 -5.94 -2.98
CA SER A 23 -21.04 -5.58 -4.36
C SER A 23 -22.54 -5.68 -4.66
N SER A 24 -23.40 -5.85 -3.67
CA SER A 24 -24.86 -6.09 -3.86
C SER A 24 -25.55 -4.99 -4.68
N LYS A 25 -25.13 -3.73 -4.49
CA LYS A 25 -25.67 -2.55 -5.18
C LYS A 25 -25.00 -2.27 -6.54
N VAL A 26 -23.97 -3.02 -6.91
CA VAL A 26 -23.29 -2.84 -8.20
C VAL A 26 -24.11 -3.50 -9.29
N ARG A 27 -24.40 -2.76 -10.35
CA ARG A 27 -25.17 -3.27 -11.51
C ARG A 27 -24.42 -4.37 -12.22
N ARG A 28 -25.15 -5.36 -12.69
CA ARG A 28 -24.62 -6.40 -13.57
C ARG A 28 -24.66 -5.94 -15.02
N ARG A 29 -23.67 -6.35 -15.78
CA ARG A 29 -23.64 -6.21 -17.25
C ARG A 29 -23.40 -7.56 -17.89
N PRO A 30 -23.90 -7.80 -19.12
CA PRO A 30 -23.53 -8.98 -19.89
C PRO A 30 -22.09 -8.85 -20.39
N VAL A 31 -21.32 -9.91 -20.26
CA VAL A 31 -20.01 -10.12 -20.88
C VAL A 31 -20.15 -11.28 -21.84
N VAL A 32 -19.91 -11.03 -23.12
CA VAL A 32 -19.98 -12.03 -24.18
C VAL A 32 -18.60 -12.64 -24.36
N HIS A 33 -18.53 -13.97 -24.28
CA HIS A 33 -17.31 -14.73 -24.55
C HIS A 33 -17.38 -15.30 -25.97
N PRO A 34 -16.68 -14.71 -26.94
CA PRO A 34 -16.85 -15.03 -28.36
C PRO A 34 -15.98 -16.21 -28.84
N THR A 35 -15.53 -17.08 -27.96
CA THR A 35 -14.73 -18.26 -28.30
C THR A 35 -15.47 -19.25 -29.19
N ASP A 36 -16.79 -19.33 -29.03
CA ASP A 36 -17.69 -19.97 -29.96
C ASP A 36 -18.50 -18.89 -30.72
N PRO A 37 -18.21 -18.59 -32.00
CA PRO A 37 -18.91 -17.56 -32.70
C PRO A 37 -20.38 -17.92 -33.02
N THR A 38 -20.74 -19.21 -33.00
CA THR A 38 -22.09 -19.68 -33.26
C THR A 38 -22.97 -19.64 -32.03
N TYR A 39 -22.41 -20.01 -30.88
CA TYR A 39 -23.10 -20.05 -29.58
C TYR A 39 -22.28 -19.38 -28.50
N PRO A 40 -22.14 -18.03 -28.52
CA PRO A 40 -21.33 -17.33 -27.55
C PRO A 40 -21.90 -17.47 -26.15
N GLU A 41 -21.06 -17.76 -25.19
CA GLU A 41 -21.43 -17.75 -23.77
C GLU A 41 -21.62 -16.30 -23.30
N VAL A 42 -22.68 -16.06 -22.51
CA VAL A 42 -22.95 -14.76 -21.91
C VAL A 42 -22.97 -14.91 -20.40
N THR A 43 -22.03 -14.26 -19.72
CA THR A 43 -22.01 -14.17 -18.25
C THR A 43 -22.51 -12.80 -17.78
N LEU A 44 -23.10 -12.76 -16.57
CA LEU A 44 -23.53 -11.50 -15.95
C LEU A 44 -22.56 -11.13 -14.83
N GLU A 45 -21.73 -10.14 -15.10
CA GLU A 45 -20.73 -9.66 -14.13
C GLU A 45 -21.12 -8.34 -13.49
N ARG A 46 -20.79 -8.18 -12.18
CA ARG A 46 -20.95 -6.91 -11.48
C ARG A 46 -19.83 -5.97 -11.91
N PHE A 47 -20.20 -4.84 -12.49
CA PHE A 47 -19.24 -3.86 -13.00
C PHE A 47 -19.72 -2.44 -12.72
N ALA A 48 -19.00 -1.74 -11.85
CA ALA A 48 -19.28 -0.34 -11.56
C ALA A 48 -18.78 0.54 -12.71
N ARG A 49 -19.67 1.38 -13.25
CA ARG A 49 -19.33 2.41 -14.23
C ARG A 49 -19.24 3.77 -13.56
N VAL A 50 -18.61 4.73 -14.24
CA VAL A 50 -18.60 6.13 -13.80
C VAL A 50 -20.03 6.61 -13.54
N GLY A 51 -20.24 7.28 -12.41
CA GLY A 51 -21.56 7.76 -11.99
C GLY A 51 -22.51 6.69 -11.40
N THR A 52 -22.06 5.45 -11.27
CA THR A 52 -22.87 4.37 -10.66
C THR A 52 -22.28 3.93 -9.31
N PRO A 53 -23.09 3.28 -8.45
CA PRO A 53 -22.61 2.73 -7.18
C PRO A 53 -21.42 1.80 -7.36
N ILE A 54 -20.41 1.96 -6.53
CA ILE A 54 -19.26 1.06 -6.41
C ILE A 54 -19.50 0.06 -5.28
N PRO A 55 -18.70 -1.03 -5.18
CA PRO A 55 -18.67 -1.86 -4.00
C PRO A 55 -18.38 -1.04 -2.75
N THR A 56 -19.06 -1.34 -1.65
CA THR A 56 -18.73 -0.77 -0.34
C THR A 56 -17.74 -1.68 0.38
N LEU A 57 -16.77 -1.07 1.04
CA LEU A 57 -15.70 -1.76 1.74
C LEU A 57 -15.78 -1.47 3.22
N ARG A 58 -15.50 -2.47 4.06
CA ARG A 58 -15.33 -2.29 5.50
C ARG A 58 -14.25 -3.22 6.03
N VAL A 59 -13.62 -2.81 7.12
CA VAL A 59 -12.56 -3.58 7.79
C VAL A 59 -13.14 -4.28 8.99
N GLY A 60 -12.88 -5.57 9.09
CA GLY A 60 -13.26 -6.42 10.21
C GLY A 60 -12.06 -7.08 10.87
N VAL A 61 -12.20 -7.39 12.14
CA VAL A 61 -11.26 -8.21 12.92
C VAL A 61 -12.04 -9.35 13.56
N VAL A 62 -11.52 -10.55 13.42
CA VAL A 62 -12.09 -11.76 14.04
C VAL A 62 -11.00 -12.51 14.78
N ASP A 63 -11.36 -13.23 15.83
CA ASP A 63 -10.45 -14.13 16.53
C ASP A 63 -10.05 -15.32 15.63
N SER A 64 -8.83 -15.84 15.79
CA SER A 64 -8.36 -16.99 15.03
C SER A 64 -9.19 -18.26 15.22
N GLU A 65 -9.85 -18.38 16.38
CA GLU A 65 -10.78 -19.47 16.69
C GLU A 65 -12.20 -19.22 16.15
N GLY A 66 -12.42 -18.08 15.49
CA GLY A 66 -13.72 -17.70 14.96
C GLY A 66 -14.53 -16.81 15.90
N GLY A 67 -15.85 -16.71 15.65
CA GLY A 67 -16.75 -15.89 16.47
C GLY A 67 -17.21 -14.61 15.80
N ALA A 68 -17.65 -13.62 16.58
CA ALA A 68 -18.19 -12.37 16.07
C ALA A 68 -17.10 -11.44 15.53
N THR A 69 -17.35 -10.88 14.35
CA THR A 69 -16.43 -9.87 13.78
C THR A 69 -16.62 -8.53 14.47
N GLN A 70 -15.53 -7.96 14.92
CA GLN A 70 -15.45 -6.57 15.35
C GLN A 70 -15.20 -5.68 14.12
N TRP A 71 -16.14 -4.76 13.84
CA TRP A 71 -16.04 -3.85 12.70
C TRP A 71 -15.36 -2.54 13.09
N VAL A 72 -14.40 -2.10 12.28
CA VAL A 72 -13.73 -0.81 12.43
C VAL A 72 -14.64 0.30 11.89
N LYS A 73 -14.92 1.32 12.71
CA LYS A 73 -15.70 2.49 12.30
C LYS A 73 -14.81 3.49 11.58
N LEU A 74 -14.69 3.37 10.26
CA LEU A 74 -13.90 4.30 9.47
C LEU A 74 -14.53 5.71 9.49
N PRO A 75 -13.70 6.79 9.42
CA PRO A 75 -14.18 8.18 9.57
C PRO A 75 -14.92 8.72 8.34
N SER A 76 -15.18 7.91 7.33
CA SER A 76 -15.73 8.31 6.04
C SER A 76 -16.76 7.34 5.53
N ASP A 77 -17.65 7.81 4.65
CA ASP A 77 -18.63 6.97 3.96
C ASP A 77 -17.89 5.91 3.12
N PRO A 78 -18.21 4.62 3.30
CA PRO A 78 -17.60 3.52 2.54
C PRO A 78 -17.69 3.64 1.01
N GLY A 79 -18.60 4.48 0.51
CA GLY A 79 -18.76 4.77 -0.92
C GLY A 79 -17.83 5.84 -1.48
N THR A 80 -17.07 6.56 -0.65
CA THR A 80 -16.24 7.71 -1.06
C THR A 80 -14.75 7.42 -1.13
N PHE A 81 -14.32 6.26 -0.60
CA PHE A 81 -12.91 5.86 -0.55
C PHE A 81 -12.73 4.43 -1.03
N TYR A 82 -11.51 4.14 -1.49
CA TYR A 82 -10.98 2.79 -1.61
C TYR A 82 -10.19 2.46 -0.34
N ILE A 83 -10.33 1.24 0.16
CA ILE A 83 -9.39 0.67 1.13
C ILE A 83 -8.35 -0.06 0.31
N ASN A 84 -7.14 0.49 0.23
CA ASN A 84 -6.07 -0.06 -0.58
C ASN A 84 -5.38 -1.24 0.09
N SER A 85 -5.19 -1.15 1.42
CA SER A 85 -4.61 -2.24 2.21
C SER A 85 -5.05 -2.18 3.67
N VAL A 86 -4.97 -3.33 4.35
CA VAL A 86 -5.07 -3.45 5.79
C VAL A 86 -3.95 -4.36 6.29
N SER A 87 -3.26 -3.95 7.34
CA SER A 87 -2.21 -4.72 7.98
C SER A 87 -2.12 -4.38 9.46
N TRP A 88 -1.38 -5.17 10.23
CA TRP A 88 -1.09 -4.85 11.62
C TRP A 88 0.06 -3.85 11.70
N ALA A 89 -0.09 -2.85 12.58
CA ALA A 89 0.82 -1.70 12.69
C ALA A 89 2.06 -1.99 13.55
N GLY A 90 2.74 -3.11 13.28
CA GLY A 90 3.91 -3.55 14.06
C GLY A 90 3.58 -4.08 15.45
N ASN A 91 2.30 -4.26 15.78
CA ASN A 91 1.81 -4.84 17.04
C ASN A 91 0.47 -5.53 16.81
N SER A 92 -0.05 -6.25 17.82
CA SER A 92 -1.33 -6.98 17.73
C SER A 92 -2.55 -6.18 18.24
N LYS A 93 -2.42 -4.85 18.43
CA LYS A 93 -3.48 -3.99 18.98
C LYS A 93 -4.00 -2.96 17.99
N GLU A 94 -3.20 -2.62 16.99
CA GLU A 94 -3.52 -1.56 16.04
C GLU A 94 -3.42 -2.05 14.61
N LEU A 95 -4.43 -1.70 13.82
CA LEU A 95 -4.41 -1.89 12.38
C LEU A 95 -3.90 -0.61 11.70
N LEU A 96 -3.11 -0.81 10.65
CA LEU A 96 -2.81 0.20 9.66
C LEU A 96 -3.77 0.01 8.49
N ILE A 97 -4.56 1.02 8.19
CA ILE A 97 -5.53 1.02 7.10
C ILE A 97 -5.12 2.10 6.11
N GLU A 98 -4.80 1.70 4.89
CA GLU A 98 -4.50 2.61 3.80
C GLU A 98 -5.77 2.91 3.02
N MET A 99 -6.15 4.17 3.00
CA MET A 99 -7.32 4.67 2.28
C MET A 99 -6.90 5.61 1.16
N LEU A 100 -7.61 5.54 0.05
CA LEU A 100 -7.38 6.38 -1.12
C LEU A 100 -8.72 7.00 -1.56
N SER A 101 -8.73 8.31 -1.82
CA SER A 101 -9.90 8.98 -2.37
C SER A 101 -10.27 8.39 -3.74
N ARG A 102 -11.52 8.54 -4.15
CA ARG A 102 -11.98 8.06 -5.48
C ARG A 102 -11.30 8.78 -6.64
N SER A 103 -10.96 10.05 -6.46
CA SER A 103 -10.17 10.86 -7.40
C SER A 103 -8.69 10.49 -7.40
N ARG A 104 -8.24 9.73 -6.39
CA ARG A 104 -6.84 9.35 -6.15
C ARG A 104 -5.91 10.55 -5.94
N ASP A 105 -6.45 11.63 -5.41
CA ASP A 105 -5.73 12.86 -5.07
C ASP A 105 -5.41 12.98 -3.57
N ASN A 106 -5.95 12.05 -2.76
CA ASN A 106 -5.71 11.99 -1.32
C ASN A 106 -5.49 10.56 -0.86
N ARG A 107 -4.39 10.33 -0.15
CA ARG A 107 -3.98 9.06 0.45
C ARG A 107 -3.81 9.23 1.95
N LYS A 108 -4.46 8.36 2.73
CA LYS A 108 -4.42 8.36 4.19
C LYS A 108 -3.98 7.02 4.73
N PHE A 109 -3.14 7.06 5.76
CA PHE A 109 -2.85 5.92 6.60
C PHE A 109 -3.46 6.15 7.98
N LEU A 110 -4.41 5.30 8.34
CA LEU A 110 -5.09 5.36 9.62
C LEU A 110 -4.53 4.27 10.55
N LEU A 111 -4.32 4.62 11.80
CA LEU A 111 -4.08 3.68 12.90
C LEU A 111 -5.40 3.48 13.64
N ALA A 112 -5.93 2.26 13.61
CA ALA A 112 -7.15 1.88 14.30
C ALA A 112 -6.80 0.97 15.49
N ASN A 113 -6.96 1.47 16.71
CA ASN A 113 -6.82 0.66 17.92
C ASN A 113 -8.08 -0.18 18.11
N ILE A 114 -7.94 -1.50 17.95
CA ILE A 114 -9.08 -2.42 17.96
C ILE A 114 -9.64 -2.68 19.37
N GLU A 115 -8.85 -2.46 20.43
CA GLU A 115 -9.28 -2.65 21.80
C GLU A 115 -10.07 -1.43 22.30
N LYS A 116 -9.64 -0.22 21.91
CA LYS A 116 -10.26 1.04 22.35
C LYS A 116 -11.33 1.57 21.35
N GLY A 117 -11.30 1.11 20.10
CA GLY A 117 -12.14 1.64 19.05
C GLY A 117 -11.73 3.05 18.55
N GLU A 118 -10.52 3.49 18.89
CA GLU A 118 -9.97 4.79 18.52
C GLU A 118 -9.30 4.73 17.14
N ILE A 119 -9.44 5.79 16.36
CA ILE A 119 -8.79 5.92 15.06
C ILE A 119 -8.04 7.24 15.01
N ALA A 120 -6.77 7.19 14.60
CA ALA A 120 -5.93 8.35 14.38
C ALA A 120 -5.33 8.31 12.96
N THR A 121 -5.14 9.48 12.35
CA THR A 121 -4.40 9.59 11.09
C THR A 121 -2.91 9.56 11.40
N ALA A 122 -2.22 8.50 10.95
CA ALA A 122 -0.77 8.41 11.05
C ALA A 122 -0.07 9.27 9.99
N TYR A 123 -0.62 9.32 8.78
CA TYR A 123 -0.05 10.07 7.67
C TYR A 123 -1.12 10.40 6.63
N GLU A 124 -0.97 11.55 6.01
CA GLU A 124 -1.81 11.98 4.88
C GLU A 124 -0.95 12.69 3.84
N GLU A 125 -1.24 12.40 2.59
CA GLU A 125 -0.68 13.11 1.44
C GLU A 125 -1.76 13.44 0.42
N THR A 126 -1.55 14.56 -0.27
CA THR A 126 -2.40 15.01 -1.36
C THR A 126 -1.55 15.34 -2.57
N ASP A 127 -2.09 15.09 -3.75
CA ASP A 127 -1.52 15.49 -5.02
C ASP A 127 -2.64 16.05 -5.89
N PRO A 128 -2.49 17.23 -6.52
CA PRO A 128 -3.55 17.85 -7.31
C PRO A 128 -3.87 17.07 -8.59
N ALA A 129 -3.00 16.16 -9.01
CA ALA A 129 -3.21 15.34 -10.19
C ALA A 129 -3.59 13.89 -9.83
N TRP A 130 -2.65 13.14 -9.23
CA TRP A 130 -2.83 11.71 -9.03
C TRP A 130 -1.78 11.12 -8.06
N ILE A 131 -2.23 10.28 -7.13
CA ILE A 131 -1.35 9.49 -6.27
C ILE A 131 -1.33 8.05 -6.76
N ASP A 132 -0.17 7.56 -7.20
CA ASP A 132 0.04 6.15 -7.48
C ASP A 132 0.31 5.38 -6.19
N ALA A 133 -0.72 4.74 -5.66
CA ALA A 133 -0.64 3.89 -4.47
C ALA A 133 -0.88 2.41 -4.80
N SER A 134 -0.99 2.07 -6.09
CA SER A 134 -1.63 0.81 -6.49
C SER A 134 -0.67 -0.35 -6.67
N TYR A 135 0.61 -0.13 -7.00
CA TYR A 135 1.44 -1.24 -7.45
C TYR A 135 2.90 -1.16 -6.97
N SER A 136 3.42 -2.33 -6.62
CA SER A 136 4.83 -2.66 -6.43
C SER A 136 5.62 -1.76 -5.48
N ALA A 137 6.30 -0.74 -5.99
CA ALA A 137 7.20 0.08 -5.21
C ALA A 137 6.50 1.01 -4.21
N ASN A 138 5.26 1.46 -4.51
CA ASN A 138 4.55 2.47 -3.72
C ASN A 138 3.53 1.89 -2.73
N ALA A 139 3.26 0.58 -2.79
CA ALA A 139 2.26 -0.03 -1.93
C ALA A 139 2.72 -0.13 -0.48
N GLY A 140 1.85 0.30 0.43
CA GLY A 140 2.05 0.15 1.87
C GLY A 140 3.23 0.94 2.44
N LEU A 141 3.60 0.57 3.63
CA LEU A 141 4.76 1.10 4.34
C LEU A 141 5.47 -0.03 5.10
N GLU A 142 6.71 0.22 5.52
CA GLU A 142 7.49 -0.72 6.33
C GLU A 142 7.85 -0.09 7.66
N TRP A 143 7.39 -0.71 8.76
CA TRP A 143 7.71 -0.28 10.11
C TRP A 143 9.18 -0.55 10.47
N ILE A 144 9.82 0.47 11.04
CA ILE A 144 11.20 0.44 11.53
C ILE A 144 11.26 0.96 12.98
N HIS A 145 12.41 0.79 13.62
CA HIS A 145 12.69 1.29 14.99
C HIS A 145 11.57 0.91 15.97
N ASP A 146 11.23 -0.37 16.02
CA ASP A 146 10.18 -0.93 16.90
C ASP A 146 8.81 -0.25 16.71
N GLY A 147 8.47 0.08 15.46
CA GLY A 147 7.19 0.70 15.11
C GLY A 147 7.09 2.20 15.44
N LYS A 148 8.20 2.87 15.77
CA LYS A 148 8.23 4.32 16.03
C LYS A 148 8.26 5.15 14.76
N GLU A 149 8.79 4.59 13.69
CA GLU A 149 8.91 5.21 12.37
C GLU A 149 8.55 4.20 11.28
N PHE A 150 8.35 4.68 10.08
CA PHE A 150 8.14 3.83 8.90
C PHE A 150 8.83 4.40 7.65
N VAL A 151 9.18 3.51 6.73
CA VAL A 151 9.63 3.87 5.39
C VAL A 151 8.42 3.87 4.46
N LEU A 152 8.21 4.97 3.76
CA LEU A 152 7.17 5.15 2.75
C LEU A 152 7.80 5.63 1.44
N ILE A 153 7.32 5.12 0.31
CA ILE A 153 7.64 5.66 -1.01
C ILE A 153 6.52 6.60 -1.44
N SER A 154 6.90 7.80 -1.85
CA SER A 154 5.97 8.86 -2.25
C SER A 154 6.56 9.72 -3.36
N GLU A 155 5.69 10.19 -4.26
CA GLU A 155 6.06 11.09 -5.38
C GLU A 155 5.89 12.58 -5.02
N ARG A 156 5.61 12.89 -3.75
CA ARG A 156 5.37 14.24 -3.25
C ARG A 156 6.43 15.28 -3.57
N GLY A 157 7.68 14.84 -3.81
CA GLY A 157 8.83 15.66 -4.18
C GLY A 157 9.04 15.80 -5.70
N GLY A 158 8.12 15.29 -6.52
CA GLY A 158 8.21 15.25 -7.98
C GLY A 158 8.94 14.03 -8.54
N TRP A 159 9.48 13.17 -7.67
CA TRP A 159 10.11 11.90 -7.98
C TRP A 159 9.64 10.84 -7.00
N ARG A 160 9.62 9.60 -7.43
CA ARG A 160 9.31 8.46 -6.56
C ARG A 160 10.47 8.19 -5.62
N GLN A 161 10.37 8.68 -4.39
CA GLN A 161 11.45 8.71 -3.41
C GLN A 161 11.03 8.07 -2.09
N ALA A 162 12.02 7.57 -1.34
CA ALA A 162 11.81 7.00 -0.02
C ALA A 162 11.92 8.07 1.07
N TYR A 163 10.99 8.01 2.01
CA TYR A 163 10.93 8.85 3.20
C TYR A 163 10.90 7.99 4.45
N VAL A 164 11.58 8.42 5.50
CA VAL A 164 11.33 7.96 6.87
C VAL A 164 10.39 8.95 7.53
N ILE A 165 9.33 8.43 8.10
CA ILE A 165 8.26 9.23 8.70
C ILE A 165 8.01 8.71 10.12
N SER A 166 7.85 9.61 11.09
CA SER A 166 7.46 9.25 12.45
C SER A 166 6.05 8.63 12.49
N ARG A 167 5.78 7.76 13.47
CA ARG A 167 4.50 7.06 13.61
C ARG A 167 3.28 7.99 13.62
N ASP A 168 3.45 9.20 14.15
CA ASP A 168 2.42 10.25 14.19
C ASP A 168 2.40 11.15 12.95
N GLY A 169 3.22 10.87 11.94
CA GLY A 169 3.32 11.61 10.68
C GLY A 169 3.93 13.00 10.76
N LYS A 170 4.32 13.49 11.94
CA LYS A 170 4.78 14.86 12.13
C LYS A 170 6.18 15.12 11.62
N GLN A 171 7.06 14.13 11.76
CA GLN A 171 8.45 14.23 11.29
C GLN A 171 8.62 13.43 10.01
N ARG A 172 9.27 14.01 9.01
CA ARG A 172 9.52 13.42 7.71
C ARG A 172 10.94 13.72 7.27
N LYS A 173 11.65 12.69 6.85
CA LYS A 173 13.01 12.77 6.35
C LYS A 173 13.06 12.12 4.97
N LEU A 174 13.51 12.86 3.96
CA LEU A 174 13.81 12.32 2.65
C LEU A 174 15.10 11.50 2.73
N LEU A 175 15.04 10.23 2.33
CA LEU A 175 16.21 9.35 2.24
C LEU A 175 16.90 9.49 0.88
N THR A 176 16.19 9.18 -0.21
CA THR A 176 16.75 9.18 -1.56
C THR A 176 16.62 10.58 -2.17
N LYS A 177 17.73 11.27 -2.32
CA LYS A 177 17.78 12.69 -2.75
C LYS A 177 18.02 12.87 -4.26
N ASP A 178 18.29 11.79 -4.97
CA ASP A 178 18.53 11.82 -6.41
C ASP A 178 17.26 12.22 -7.17
N LYS A 179 17.42 12.94 -8.27
CA LYS A 179 16.33 13.26 -9.20
C LYS A 179 16.06 12.05 -10.11
N SER A 180 15.62 10.97 -9.49
CA SER A 180 15.27 9.72 -10.18
C SER A 180 14.26 8.93 -9.37
N ASP A 181 13.50 8.11 -10.06
CA ASP A 181 12.48 7.27 -9.45
C ASP A 181 13.08 6.00 -8.85
N ILE A 182 12.56 5.60 -7.70
CA ILE A 182 12.65 4.23 -7.24
C ILE A 182 11.77 3.37 -8.15
N ILE A 183 12.36 2.43 -8.86
CA ILE A 183 11.67 1.55 -9.80
C ILE A 183 11.01 0.38 -9.07
N ALA A 184 11.73 -0.16 -8.08
CA ALA A 184 11.22 -1.21 -7.22
C ALA A 184 11.74 -1.04 -5.79
N ARG A 185 10.85 -1.30 -4.84
CA ARG A 185 11.19 -1.35 -3.42
C ARG A 185 11.90 -2.68 -3.12
N GLY A 186 13.00 -2.60 -2.43
CA GLY A 186 13.68 -3.75 -1.83
C GLY A 186 13.37 -3.87 -0.33
N PRO A 187 14.04 -4.80 0.35
CA PRO A 187 13.86 -5.03 1.78
C PRO A 187 14.42 -3.88 2.63
N VAL A 188 13.95 -3.83 3.88
CA VAL A 188 14.55 -3.02 4.94
C VAL A 188 15.35 -3.96 5.86
N ASP A 189 16.66 -3.78 5.89
CA ASP A 189 17.52 -4.40 6.91
C ASP A 189 17.44 -3.56 8.19
N LYS A 190 16.59 -3.97 9.12
CA LYS A 190 16.36 -3.27 10.38
C LYS A 190 17.57 -3.33 11.31
N SER A 191 18.32 -4.43 11.27
CA SER A 191 19.50 -4.66 12.11
C SER A 191 20.71 -3.86 11.63
N GLY A 192 20.97 -3.86 10.32
CA GLY A 192 22.04 -3.10 9.69
C GLY A 192 21.69 -1.63 9.44
N GLY A 193 20.40 -1.26 9.55
CA GLY A 193 19.93 0.10 9.33
C GLY A 193 19.94 0.54 7.87
N TRP A 194 19.64 -0.38 6.93
CA TRP A 194 19.66 -0.12 5.50
C TRP A 194 18.28 -0.29 4.87
N PHE A 195 18.00 0.55 3.89
CA PHE A 195 16.91 0.39 2.93
C PHE A 195 17.48 0.09 1.55
N TYR A 196 17.02 -0.99 0.92
CA TYR A 196 17.43 -1.40 -0.43
C TYR A 196 16.35 -1.02 -1.44
N TYR A 197 16.77 -0.70 -2.67
CA TYR A 197 15.84 -0.34 -3.75
C TYR A 197 16.52 -0.45 -5.12
N ILE A 198 15.70 -0.60 -6.18
CA ILE A 198 16.14 -0.56 -7.56
C ILE A 198 15.90 0.84 -8.13
N ALA A 199 16.90 1.40 -8.76
CA ALA A 199 16.82 2.72 -9.41
C ALA A 199 17.77 2.82 -10.63
N SER A 200 17.59 3.90 -11.41
CA SER A 200 18.36 4.19 -12.62
C SER A 200 18.87 5.65 -12.65
N PRO A 201 19.54 6.17 -11.62
CA PRO A 201 19.82 7.60 -11.52
C PRO A 201 20.78 8.15 -12.59
N LYS A 202 21.62 7.30 -13.20
CA LYS A 202 22.63 7.70 -14.18
C LYS A 202 22.35 7.23 -15.60
N ASN A 203 21.55 6.21 -15.78
CA ASN A 203 21.26 5.62 -17.09
C ASN A 203 19.86 5.02 -17.13
N ALA A 204 18.91 5.68 -17.79
CA ALA A 204 17.53 5.30 -17.87
C ALA A 204 17.26 3.94 -18.55
N THR A 205 18.22 3.39 -19.28
CA THR A 205 18.12 2.08 -19.94
C THR A 205 18.59 0.92 -19.08
N GLN A 206 19.11 1.19 -17.88
CA GLN A 206 19.67 0.18 -16.98
C GLN A 206 19.11 0.34 -15.57
N ARG A 207 19.06 -0.76 -14.82
CA ARG A 207 18.53 -0.79 -13.45
C ARG A 207 19.50 -1.47 -12.52
N TYR A 208 19.76 -0.85 -11.38
CA TYR A 208 20.73 -1.32 -10.41
C TYR A 208 20.17 -1.33 -9.01
N LEU A 209 20.69 -2.24 -8.18
CA LEU A 209 20.41 -2.28 -6.76
C LEU A 209 21.23 -1.20 -6.05
N TYR A 210 20.53 -0.42 -5.26
CA TYR A 210 21.07 0.57 -4.35
C TYR A 210 20.68 0.27 -2.91
N ARG A 211 21.43 0.83 -1.98
CA ARG A 211 21.05 0.89 -0.57
C ARG A 211 21.31 2.28 -0.01
N ILE A 212 20.59 2.63 1.04
CA ILE A 212 20.78 3.89 1.77
C ILE A 212 20.53 3.68 3.25
N ARG A 213 21.27 4.44 4.09
CA ARG A 213 21.06 4.41 5.53
C ARG A 213 19.70 4.97 5.93
N LEU A 214 19.00 4.29 6.84
CA LEU A 214 17.72 4.74 7.37
C LEU A 214 17.82 6.04 8.17
N ASP A 215 18.99 6.36 8.70
CA ASP A 215 19.25 7.62 9.40
C ASP A 215 19.32 8.84 8.47
N GLY A 216 19.39 8.61 7.14
CA GLY A 216 19.43 9.65 6.10
C GLY A 216 20.68 10.51 6.11
N LYS A 217 21.79 10.04 6.71
CA LYS A 217 23.06 10.78 6.82
C LYS A 217 24.06 10.43 5.73
N SER A 218 23.83 9.35 4.97
CA SER A 218 24.67 8.92 3.86
C SER A 218 24.04 9.26 2.52
N ASP A 219 24.84 9.25 1.48
CA ASP A 219 24.39 9.18 0.10
C ASP A 219 24.02 7.73 -0.27
N PRO A 220 23.22 7.51 -1.32
CA PRO A 220 22.93 6.18 -1.84
C PRO A 220 24.21 5.48 -2.31
N GLU A 221 24.33 4.20 -1.95
CA GLU A 221 25.41 3.31 -2.40
C GLU A 221 24.87 2.33 -3.43
N ARG A 222 25.53 2.23 -4.59
CA ARG A 222 25.22 1.16 -5.55
C ARG A 222 25.78 -0.16 -5.03
N VAL A 223 24.90 -1.18 -4.92
CA VAL A 223 25.27 -2.53 -4.49
C VAL A 223 25.67 -3.41 -5.69
N THR A 224 24.95 -3.27 -6.81
CA THR A 224 25.34 -3.93 -8.05
C THR A 224 26.75 -3.47 -8.46
N PRO A 225 27.72 -4.38 -8.70
CA PRO A 225 29.08 -4.03 -9.09
C PRO A 225 29.14 -3.09 -10.31
N ASP A 226 30.12 -2.18 -10.32
CA ASP A 226 30.23 -1.17 -11.39
C ASP A 226 30.57 -1.75 -12.76
N ASP A 227 31.25 -2.89 -12.78
CA ASP A 227 31.61 -3.63 -13.98
C ASP A 227 30.47 -4.51 -14.54
N GLN A 228 29.29 -4.48 -13.91
CA GLN A 228 28.09 -5.21 -14.34
C GLN A 228 27.02 -4.25 -14.89
N PRO A 229 27.12 -3.83 -16.15
CA PRO A 229 26.06 -3.03 -16.78
C PRO A 229 24.82 -3.89 -17.08
N GLY A 230 23.65 -3.25 -17.18
CA GLY A 230 22.42 -3.94 -17.58
C GLY A 230 21.23 -3.66 -16.68
N THR A 231 20.22 -4.51 -16.83
CA THR A 231 18.99 -4.48 -16.02
C THR A 231 19.03 -5.64 -15.04
N HIS A 232 19.06 -5.34 -13.75
CA HIS A 232 19.18 -6.30 -12.67
C HIS A 232 17.86 -6.42 -11.92
N SER A 233 17.53 -7.64 -11.51
CA SER A 233 16.45 -7.98 -10.56
C SER A 233 17.04 -8.86 -9.47
N TYR A 234 16.53 -8.73 -8.26
CA TYR A 234 17.01 -9.47 -7.08
C TYR A 234 15.79 -10.01 -6.32
N GLU A 235 15.90 -11.24 -5.85
CA GLU A 235 14.95 -11.94 -4.99
C GLU A 235 15.51 -12.09 -3.57
#